data_b756cecc60aac3443dab28825f00b3b3
#
_entry.id   b756cecc60aac3443dab28825f00b3b3
#
_cell.length_a   1.000
_cell.length_b   1.000
_cell.length_c   1.000
_cell.angle_alpha   90.00
_cell.angle_beta   90.00
_cell.angle_gamma   90.00
#
_symmetry.space_group_name_H-M   'P 1'
#
loop_
_entity.id
_entity.type
_entity.pdbx_description
1 polymer ?
#
loop_
_entity_poly.entity_id
_entity_poly.type
_entity_poly.pdbx_seq_one_letter_code
_entity_poly.pdbx_strand_id
1 'polypeptide(L)'
;QLYSEMDIGTAKPTPAQRAAVRHELLDLRRPDQPINLQEFRAEAERAIAAEHARRGIALLVGGSGLYLKAITQGMTPPAVPPQPQLRAQLEALGQPLCHQLLVAADPPAGARMRCAPNGLLKCFTPPEYPSALNKGPRRPPGGCWNSGSIPPT
;
A
#
# COMPACT_ATOMS: atom_id res chain seq x y z
N GLN A 1 -3.04 12.55 6.69
CA GLN A 1 -1.79 13.35 6.76
C GLN A 1 -1.14 13.55 5.39
N LEU A 2 -1.33 12.62 4.45
CA LEU A 2 -0.77 12.67 3.09
C LEU A 2 -1.36 13.82 2.23
N TYR A 3 -2.55 14.27 2.57
CA TYR A 3 -3.27 15.29 1.81
C TYR A 3 -3.13 16.67 2.46
N SER A 4 -2.82 17.69 1.66
CA SER A 4 -2.86 19.10 2.08
C SER A 4 -4.30 19.50 2.45
N GLU A 5 -4.45 20.58 3.20
CA GLU A 5 -5.75 21.13 3.60
C GLU A 5 -6.62 20.21 4.48
N MET A 6 -6.16 19.01 4.84
CA MET A 6 -6.84 18.08 5.74
C MET A 6 -6.12 18.07 7.09
N ASP A 7 -6.27 19.12 7.87
CA ASP A 7 -5.50 19.32 9.11
C ASP A 7 -6.28 18.96 10.38
N ILE A 8 -7.61 19.00 10.30
CA ILE A 8 -8.49 18.72 11.44
C ILE A 8 -8.84 17.24 11.48
N GLY A 9 -8.69 16.61 12.65
CA GLY A 9 -9.04 15.18 12.86
C GLY A 9 -8.09 14.17 12.20
N THR A 10 -6.98 14.60 11.63
CA THR A 10 -6.03 13.75 10.90
C THR A 10 -4.75 13.44 11.69
N ALA A 11 -4.64 13.96 12.91
CA ALA A 11 -3.43 13.88 13.74
C ALA A 11 -2.16 14.38 13.01
N LYS A 12 -2.31 15.37 12.12
CA LYS A 12 -1.20 15.98 11.42
C LYS A 12 -0.33 16.77 12.42
N PRO A 13 1.01 16.65 12.37
CA PRO A 13 1.88 17.37 13.28
C PRO A 13 1.76 18.88 13.07
N THR A 14 1.79 19.62 14.16
CA THR A 14 1.73 21.09 14.19
C THR A 14 2.99 21.68 13.56
N PRO A 15 2.96 22.96 13.12
CA PRO A 15 4.15 23.65 12.63
C PRO A 15 5.33 23.64 13.63
N ALA A 16 5.06 23.78 14.93
CA ALA A 16 6.09 23.69 15.95
C ALA A 16 6.72 22.30 16.04
N GLN A 17 5.93 21.23 15.92
CA GLN A 17 6.45 19.85 15.88
C GLN A 17 7.25 19.59 14.61
N ARG A 18 6.81 20.11 13.46
CA ARG A 18 7.56 20.00 12.19
C ARG A 18 8.88 20.76 12.23
N ALA A 19 8.94 21.88 12.92
CA ALA A 19 10.18 22.65 13.13
C ALA A 19 11.16 21.91 14.06
N ALA A 20 10.65 21.22 15.09
CA ALA A 20 11.49 20.48 16.03
C ALA A 20 12.06 19.19 15.41
N VAL A 21 11.28 18.49 14.61
CA VAL A 21 11.68 17.22 13.97
C VAL A 21 11.22 17.24 12.51
N ARG A 22 12.11 16.87 11.59
CA ARG A 22 11.76 16.74 10.18
C ARG A 22 10.74 15.63 9.99
N HIS A 23 9.67 15.95 9.29
CA HIS A 23 8.62 15.02 8.91
C HIS A 23 8.56 14.94 7.38
N GLU A 24 8.52 13.73 6.87
CA GLU A 24 8.36 13.46 5.45
C GLU A 24 6.96 12.89 5.15
N LEU A 25 6.56 12.91 3.90
CA LEU A 25 5.30 12.36 3.40
C LEU A 25 4.04 13.05 3.97
N LEU A 26 4.18 14.31 4.37
CA LEU A 26 3.04 15.17 4.70
C LEU A 26 2.68 16.04 3.48
N ASP A 27 1.40 16.31 3.29
CA ASP A 27 0.91 17.26 2.28
C ASP A 27 1.36 16.92 0.83
N LEU A 28 1.48 15.64 0.50
CA LEU A 28 1.98 15.18 -0.80
C LEU A 28 1.03 15.48 -1.97
N ARG A 29 -0.26 15.51 -1.72
CA ARG A 29 -1.31 15.68 -2.73
C ARG A 29 -2.44 16.54 -2.18
N ARG A 30 -3.21 17.12 -3.08
CA ARG A 30 -4.51 17.71 -2.72
C ARG A 30 -5.56 16.62 -2.55
N PRO A 31 -6.66 16.86 -1.81
CA PRO A 31 -7.73 15.89 -1.60
C PRO A 31 -8.39 15.38 -2.89
N ASP A 32 -8.39 16.17 -3.95
CA ASP A 32 -8.89 15.84 -5.28
C ASP A 32 -7.92 14.98 -6.12
N GLN A 33 -6.70 14.75 -5.62
CA GLN A 33 -5.65 13.98 -6.28
C GLN A 33 -5.33 12.71 -5.46
N PRO A 34 -6.10 11.62 -5.60
CA PRO A 34 -5.87 10.42 -4.80
C PRO A 34 -4.50 9.82 -5.11
N ILE A 35 -3.78 9.45 -4.05
CA ILE A 35 -2.52 8.73 -4.15
C ILE A 35 -2.79 7.22 -4.07
N ASN A 36 -2.25 6.45 -5.00
CA ASN A 36 -2.31 5.00 -4.93
C ASN A 36 -1.16 4.42 -4.08
N LEU A 37 -1.25 3.13 -3.74
CA LEU A 37 -0.27 2.47 -2.88
C LEU A 37 1.14 2.41 -3.50
N GLN A 38 1.22 2.28 -4.82
CA GLN A 38 2.49 2.20 -5.54
C GLN A 38 3.21 3.55 -5.54
N GLU A 39 2.49 4.63 -5.81
CA GLU A 39 3.02 6.00 -5.72
C GLU A 39 3.48 6.34 -4.31
N PHE A 40 2.63 6.03 -3.30
CA PHE A 40 3.00 6.21 -1.90
C PHE A 40 4.29 5.46 -1.54
N ARG A 41 4.41 4.21 -1.98
CA ARG A 41 5.59 3.39 -1.71
C ARG A 41 6.85 4.01 -2.32
N ALA A 42 6.79 4.46 -3.58
CA ALA A 42 7.92 5.09 -4.26
C ALA A 42 8.38 6.37 -3.54
N GLU A 43 7.44 7.21 -3.08
CA GLU A 43 7.76 8.41 -2.30
C GLU A 43 8.38 8.05 -0.94
N ALA A 44 7.82 7.04 -0.27
CA ALA A 44 8.32 6.59 1.02
C ALA A 44 9.73 5.99 0.93
N GLU A 45 10.00 5.16 -0.06
CA GLU A 45 11.33 4.57 -0.28
C GLU A 45 12.37 5.65 -0.56
N ARG A 46 12.04 6.69 -1.35
CA ARG A 46 12.92 7.85 -1.58
C ARG A 46 13.21 8.62 -0.29
N ALA A 47 12.19 8.91 0.51
CA ALA A 47 12.35 9.62 1.77
C ALA A 47 13.20 8.83 2.78
N ILE A 48 12.96 7.51 2.90
CA ILE A 48 13.74 6.61 3.75
C ILE A 48 15.20 6.57 3.31
N ALA A 49 15.47 6.43 2.01
CA ALA A 49 16.83 6.41 1.48
C ALA A 49 17.57 7.72 1.77
N ALA A 50 16.92 8.87 1.60
CA ALA A 50 17.48 10.18 1.90
C ALA A 50 17.82 10.35 3.39
N GLU A 51 16.91 9.92 4.30
CA GLU A 51 17.19 9.97 5.75
C GLU A 51 18.28 8.99 6.17
N HIS A 52 18.30 7.80 5.59
CA HIS A 52 19.39 6.84 5.83
C HIS A 52 20.76 7.38 5.41
N ALA A 53 20.85 8.00 4.24
CA ALA A 53 22.09 8.62 3.78
C ALA A 53 22.55 9.76 4.70
N ARG A 54 21.61 10.49 5.31
CA ARG A 54 21.89 11.66 6.15
C ARG A 54 22.19 11.33 7.60
N ARG A 55 21.47 10.36 8.19
CA ARG A 55 21.49 10.06 9.63
C ARG A 55 21.69 8.59 9.99
N GLY A 56 21.70 7.69 9.02
CA GLY A 56 21.80 6.25 9.25
C GLY A 56 20.51 5.60 9.78
N ILE A 57 19.50 6.38 10.14
CA ILE A 57 18.23 5.91 10.70
C ILE A 57 17.07 6.67 10.08
N ALA A 58 16.00 5.94 9.71
CA ALA A 58 14.71 6.51 9.36
C ALA A 58 13.63 5.92 10.28
N LEU A 59 12.85 6.77 10.93
CA LEU A 59 11.74 6.36 11.79
C LEU A 59 10.45 6.37 10.99
N LEU A 60 9.80 5.21 10.88
CA LEU A 60 8.50 5.08 10.20
C LEU A 60 7.38 5.08 11.24
N VAL A 61 6.50 6.09 11.16
CA VAL A 61 5.37 6.28 12.07
C VAL A 61 4.06 6.35 11.27
N GLY A 62 3.05 5.61 11.68
CA GLY A 62 1.74 5.67 11.03
C GLY A 62 0.76 4.64 11.56
N GLY A 63 -0.54 4.90 11.37
CA GLY A 63 -1.65 4.00 11.76
C GLY A 63 -2.19 3.14 10.59
N SER A 64 -1.84 3.43 9.34
CA SER A 64 -2.32 2.68 8.19
C SER A 64 -1.52 1.39 7.98
N GLY A 65 -2.08 0.27 8.43
CA GLY A 65 -1.43 -1.03 8.31
C GLY A 65 -1.08 -1.42 6.88
N LEU A 66 -1.88 -0.99 5.89
CA LEU A 66 -1.61 -1.26 4.47
C LEU A 66 -0.34 -0.56 3.99
N TYR A 67 -0.18 0.72 4.31
CA TYR A 67 1.00 1.50 3.94
C TYR A 67 2.26 1.00 4.66
N LEU A 68 2.14 0.69 5.94
CA LEU A 68 3.27 0.11 6.70
C LEU A 68 3.71 -1.23 6.10
N LYS A 69 2.76 -2.12 5.77
CA LYS A 69 3.07 -3.42 5.14
C LYS A 69 3.69 -3.27 3.75
N ALA A 70 3.26 -2.29 2.97
CA ALA A 70 3.86 -2.03 1.66
C ALA A 70 5.36 -1.73 1.76
N ILE A 71 5.76 -0.97 2.77
CA ILE A 71 7.16 -0.60 3.01
C ILE A 71 7.92 -1.75 3.70
N THR A 72 7.40 -2.26 4.84
CA THR A 72 8.15 -3.20 5.69
C THR A 72 8.16 -4.62 5.17
N GLN A 73 7.14 -5.03 4.42
CA GLN A 73 7.01 -6.40 3.88
C GLN A 73 7.20 -6.46 2.37
N GLY A 74 7.52 -5.34 1.72
CA GLY A 74 7.73 -5.28 0.28
C GLY A 74 6.47 -5.66 -0.52
N MET A 75 5.26 -5.39 0.04
CA MET A 75 4.03 -5.69 -0.66
C MET A 75 3.90 -4.82 -1.89
N THR A 76 3.90 -5.45 -3.05
CA THR A 76 3.72 -4.77 -4.34
C THR A 76 2.28 -5.01 -4.81
N PRO A 77 1.47 -3.97 -4.95
CA PRO A 77 0.17 -4.12 -5.59
C PRO A 77 0.36 -4.51 -7.06
N PRO A 78 -0.59 -5.27 -7.64
CA PRO A 78 -0.52 -5.59 -9.06
C PRO A 78 -0.45 -4.31 -9.88
N ALA A 79 0.46 -4.26 -10.86
CA ALA A 79 0.61 -3.15 -11.80
C ALA A 79 -0.49 -3.19 -12.89
N VAL A 80 -1.74 -3.29 -12.46
CA VAL A 80 -2.91 -3.37 -13.36
C VAL A 80 -3.65 -2.04 -13.30
N PRO A 81 -3.88 -1.38 -14.44
CA PRO A 81 -4.65 -0.16 -14.46
C PRO A 81 -6.10 -0.42 -14.04
N PRO A 82 -6.77 0.57 -13.43
CA PRO A 82 -8.18 0.47 -13.09
C PRO A 82 -9.03 0.14 -14.33
N GLN A 83 -9.92 -0.84 -14.20
CA GLN A 83 -10.87 -1.23 -15.25
C GLN A 83 -12.32 -0.94 -14.81
N PRO A 84 -12.83 0.28 -15.02
CA PRO A 84 -14.16 0.68 -14.54
C PRO A 84 -15.28 -0.18 -15.09
N GLN A 85 -15.18 -0.58 -16.37
CA GLN A 85 -16.19 -1.42 -17.02
C GLN A 85 -16.27 -2.81 -16.38
N LEU A 86 -15.12 -3.47 -16.19
CA LEU A 86 -15.07 -4.77 -15.52
C LEU A 86 -15.58 -4.67 -14.08
N ARG A 87 -15.26 -3.59 -13.37
CA ARG A 87 -15.76 -3.34 -12.02
C ARG A 87 -17.28 -3.25 -11.99
N ALA A 88 -17.87 -2.47 -12.91
CA ALA A 88 -19.33 -2.33 -13.01
C ALA A 88 -20.02 -3.68 -13.33
N GLN A 89 -19.43 -4.49 -14.21
CA GLN A 89 -19.94 -5.83 -14.52
C GLN A 89 -19.90 -6.74 -13.29
N LEU A 90 -18.80 -6.75 -12.55
CA LEU A 90 -18.66 -7.55 -11.32
C LEU A 90 -19.62 -7.06 -10.21
N GLU A 91 -19.83 -5.76 -10.09
CA GLU A 91 -20.81 -5.19 -9.16
C GLU A 91 -22.24 -5.65 -9.50
N ALA A 92 -22.59 -5.69 -10.79
CA ALA A 92 -23.89 -6.17 -11.27
C ALA A 92 -24.11 -7.67 -11.01
N LEU A 93 -23.06 -8.49 -11.06
CA LEU A 93 -23.14 -9.92 -10.74
C LEU A 93 -23.38 -10.20 -9.24
N GLY A 94 -23.03 -9.27 -8.39
CA GLY A 94 -23.14 -9.41 -6.94
C GLY A 94 -22.07 -10.29 -6.32
N GLN A 95 -21.96 -10.19 -4.99
CA GLN A 95 -20.90 -10.83 -4.21
C GLN A 95 -20.80 -12.36 -4.36
N PRO A 96 -21.89 -13.16 -4.34
CA PRO A 96 -21.77 -14.62 -4.40
C PRO A 96 -21.12 -15.10 -5.70
N LEU A 97 -21.52 -14.54 -6.84
CA LEU A 97 -20.95 -14.91 -8.13
C LEU A 97 -19.52 -14.43 -8.28
N CYS A 98 -19.21 -13.21 -7.84
CA CYS A 98 -17.84 -12.71 -7.81
C CYS A 98 -16.93 -13.59 -6.96
N HIS A 99 -17.39 -14.09 -5.83
CA HIS A 99 -16.63 -15.02 -5.00
C HIS A 99 -16.38 -16.36 -5.70
N GLN A 100 -17.39 -16.91 -6.38
CA GLN A 100 -17.22 -18.14 -7.17
C GLN A 100 -16.20 -17.96 -8.30
N LEU A 101 -16.29 -16.86 -9.03
CA LEU A 101 -15.31 -16.51 -10.08
C LEU A 101 -13.90 -16.36 -9.50
N LEU A 102 -13.75 -15.72 -8.34
CA LEU A 102 -12.46 -15.59 -7.67
C LEU A 102 -11.90 -16.95 -7.22
N VAL A 103 -12.72 -17.82 -6.64
CA VAL A 103 -12.31 -19.17 -6.24
C VAL A 103 -11.87 -20.00 -7.44
N ALA A 104 -12.55 -19.85 -8.59
CA ALA A 104 -12.17 -20.55 -9.81
C ALA A 104 -10.86 -20.03 -10.43
N ALA A 105 -10.65 -18.69 -10.39
CA ALA A 105 -9.47 -18.06 -10.97
C ALA A 105 -8.23 -18.09 -10.05
N ASP A 106 -8.42 -17.91 -8.75
CA ASP A 106 -7.37 -17.89 -7.73
C ASP A 106 -7.90 -18.53 -6.43
N PRO A 107 -7.84 -19.87 -6.32
CA PRO A 107 -8.35 -20.60 -5.15
C PRO A 107 -7.76 -20.12 -3.81
N PRO A 108 -6.43 -19.83 -3.70
CA PRO A 108 -5.86 -19.28 -2.47
C PRO A 108 -6.43 -17.90 -2.09
N ALA A 109 -6.70 -17.04 -3.05
CA ALA A 109 -7.32 -15.73 -2.79
C ALA A 109 -8.77 -15.89 -2.37
N GLY A 110 -9.54 -16.73 -3.06
CA GLY A 110 -10.94 -17.04 -2.73
C GLY A 110 -11.11 -17.59 -1.32
N ALA A 111 -10.22 -18.50 -0.88
CA ALA A 111 -10.25 -19.03 0.47
C ALA A 111 -10.01 -17.98 1.57
N ARG A 112 -9.15 -16.98 1.31
CA ARG A 112 -8.88 -15.87 2.24
C ARG A 112 -9.98 -14.84 2.31
N MET A 113 -10.77 -14.71 1.25
CA MET A 113 -11.77 -13.65 1.09
C MET A 113 -13.17 -13.98 1.62
N ARG A 114 -13.38 -15.16 2.22
CA ARG A 114 -14.71 -15.59 2.71
C ARG A 114 -15.36 -14.65 3.70
N CYS A 115 -14.61 -13.75 4.32
CA CYS A 115 -15.09 -12.87 5.40
C CYS A 115 -15.16 -11.38 5.05
N ALA A 116 -14.89 -10.94 3.82
CA ALA A 116 -14.82 -9.52 3.48
C ALA A 116 -15.80 -9.13 2.35
N PRO A 117 -17.04 -8.74 2.67
CA PRO A 117 -18.07 -8.46 1.66
C PRO A 117 -17.69 -7.36 0.66
N ASN A 118 -16.91 -6.37 1.08
CA ASN A 118 -16.57 -5.21 0.24
C ASN A 118 -15.15 -5.24 -0.35
N GLY A 119 -14.38 -6.29 -0.10
CA GLY A 119 -12.98 -6.40 -0.55
C GLY A 119 -12.78 -7.13 -1.87
N LEU A 120 -13.74 -7.93 -2.32
CA LEU A 120 -13.64 -8.83 -3.47
C LEU A 120 -13.30 -8.11 -4.78
N LEU A 121 -13.93 -6.97 -5.02
CA LEU A 121 -13.73 -6.19 -6.25
C LEU A 121 -12.34 -5.57 -6.37
N LYS A 122 -11.65 -5.36 -5.24
CA LYS A 122 -10.28 -4.82 -5.23
C LYS A 122 -9.22 -5.88 -5.53
N CYS A 123 -9.56 -7.16 -5.36
CA CYS A 123 -8.61 -8.26 -5.50
C CYS A 123 -8.80 -9.06 -6.78
N PHE A 124 -9.81 -8.73 -7.59
CA PHE A 124 -9.99 -9.38 -8.89
C PHE A 124 -8.96 -8.82 -9.87
N THR A 125 -7.85 -9.53 -9.98
CA THR A 125 -6.84 -9.30 -11.01
C THR A 125 -7.09 -10.28 -12.15
N PRO A 126 -6.79 -9.91 -13.41
CA PRO A 126 -6.83 -10.87 -14.52
C PRO A 126 -6.02 -12.14 -14.20
N PRO A 127 -6.39 -13.30 -14.74
CA PRO A 127 -5.76 -14.59 -14.43
C PRO A 127 -4.26 -14.67 -14.74
N GLU A 128 -3.72 -13.67 -15.42
CA GLU A 128 -2.29 -13.56 -15.73
C GLU A 128 -1.40 -13.20 -14.52
N TYR A 129 -2.01 -12.82 -13.38
CA TYR A 129 -1.29 -12.45 -12.17
C TYR A 129 -1.75 -13.29 -10.95
N PRO A 130 -1.24 -14.52 -10.77
CA PRO A 130 -1.52 -15.30 -9.58
C PRO A 130 -1.02 -14.59 -8.33
N SER A 131 -1.81 -14.60 -7.27
CA SER A 131 -1.50 -13.95 -5.98
C SER A 131 -0.16 -14.38 -5.36
N ALA A 132 0.38 -15.51 -5.79
CA ALA A 132 1.67 -16.03 -5.34
C ALA A 132 2.87 -15.18 -5.82
N LEU A 133 2.74 -14.47 -6.96
CA LEU A 133 3.81 -13.62 -7.51
C LEU A 133 3.87 -12.23 -6.86
N ASN A 134 2.86 -11.87 -6.08
CA ASN A 134 2.77 -10.56 -5.43
C ASN A 134 3.51 -10.48 -4.08
N LYS A 135 4.22 -11.51 -3.69
CA LYS A 135 5.09 -11.49 -2.52
C LYS A 135 6.52 -11.30 -3.01
N GLY A 136 7.00 -10.08 -2.94
CA GLY A 136 8.44 -9.84 -2.97
C GLY A 136 9.16 -10.76 -1.97
N PRO A 137 10.48 -10.93 -2.07
CA PRO A 137 11.23 -11.89 -1.25
C PRO A 137 10.87 -11.73 0.22
N ARG A 138 10.38 -12.82 0.84
CA ARG A 138 10.05 -12.84 2.26
C ARG A 138 11.33 -12.61 3.05
N ARG A 139 11.34 -11.57 3.85
CA ARG A 139 12.41 -11.38 4.83
C ARG A 139 12.29 -12.43 5.93
N PRO A 140 13.40 -12.92 6.45
CA PRO A 140 13.38 -13.75 7.64
C PRO A 140 12.77 -13.00 8.82
N PRO A 141 11.99 -13.65 9.67
CA PRO A 141 11.43 -13.05 10.87
C PRO A 141 12.58 -12.60 11.79
N GLY A 142 12.54 -11.35 12.26
CA GLY A 142 13.47 -10.82 13.26
C GLY A 142 14.59 -9.90 12.76
N GLY A 143 14.67 -9.57 11.49
CA GLY A 143 15.69 -8.65 10.98
C GLY A 143 15.33 -7.18 11.17
N CYS A 144 16.01 -6.47 12.05
CA CYS A 144 16.12 -5.03 11.99
C CYS A 144 16.65 -4.61 10.62
N TRP A 145 16.21 -3.44 10.11
CA TRP A 145 16.77 -2.85 8.90
C TRP A 145 18.25 -2.54 9.13
N ASN A 146 19.11 -3.36 8.59
CA ASN A 146 20.52 -3.02 8.53
C ASN A 146 20.81 -2.24 7.25
N SER A 147 21.63 -1.23 7.33
CA SER A 147 21.96 -0.24 6.30
C SER A 147 22.50 -0.80 4.96
N GLY A 148 22.59 -2.11 4.80
CA GLY A 148 23.09 -2.76 3.60
C GLY A 148 22.07 -3.48 2.72
N SER A 149 20.76 -3.35 2.99
CA SER A 149 19.76 -4.24 2.38
C SER A 149 18.75 -3.56 1.45
N ILE A 150 19.01 -2.36 0.96
CA ILE A 150 18.26 -1.78 -0.16
C ILE A 150 18.99 -2.19 -1.43
N PRO A 151 18.42 -3.03 -2.32
CA PRO A 151 19.04 -3.31 -3.60
C PRO A 151 19.12 -2.00 -4.40
N PRO A 152 20.20 -1.77 -5.17
CA PRO A 152 20.26 -0.64 -6.07
C PRO A 152 19.11 -0.72 -7.08
N THR A 153 18.49 0.41 -7.34
CA THR A 153 17.47 0.63 -8.38
C THR A 153 18.02 0.35 -9.76
#